data_5d7097e1073661c9c94abe74f22cee51
#
_entry.id   5d7097e1073661c9c94abe74f22cee51
#
_cell.length_a   1.000
_cell.length_b   1.000
_cell.length_c   1.000
_cell.angle_alpha   90.00
_cell.angle_beta   90.00
_cell.angle_gamma   90.00
#
_symmetry.space_group_name_H-M   'P 1'
#
loop_
_entity.id
_entity.type
_entity.pdbx_description
1 polymer ?
#
loop_
_entity_poly.entity_id
_entity_poly.type
_entity_poly.pdbx_seq_one_letter_code
_entity_poly.pdbx_strand_id
1 'polypeptide(L)'
;AMPSVAQDTPLSMVLSPDSEWEKIASGMKFCDACCTDGEGNFYFADTGNNGPIRKVSHDGSVKEYGPSLYGVSGLQFGKDSRLYICQAKARRISVLKNGDSLETVIENVRPNDLVVTKNNQLYFIETSTQRVYHVNLNDKIKVLRIVDTGILKPNGIGLTPCDGTLFVSDHLDKEVWFFRIEKNHRLTMKAPYASLRIRAKNLPSRGDGCDVDSLNRYYVTSDLGIQMFDPTGRLGGIILSPDPLKPV
;
A
#
# COMPACT_ATOMS: atom_id res chain seq x y z
N ALA A 1 -5.00 -37.33 7.74
CA ALA A 1 -5.65 -36.41 6.81
C ALA A 1 -5.88 -35.12 7.57
N MET A 2 -5.23 -34.03 7.17
CA MET A 2 -5.61 -32.70 7.66
C MET A 2 -7.01 -32.41 7.16
N PRO A 3 -7.92 -31.88 7.98
CA PRO A 3 -9.21 -31.43 7.49
C PRO A 3 -8.94 -30.39 6.41
N SER A 4 -9.60 -30.53 5.25
CA SER A 4 -9.59 -29.47 4.24
C SER A 4 -10.26 -28.27 4.89
N VAL A 5 -9.47 -27.27 5.25
CA VAL A 5 -10.01 -25.99 5.69
C VAL A 5 -10.78 -25.45 4.50
N ALA A 6 -12.06 -25.15 4.69
CA ALA A 6 -12.85 -24.46 3.68
C ALA A 6 -12.06 -23.26 3.18
N GLN A 7 -12.00 -23.07 1.88
CA GLN A 7 -11.18 -22.02 1.23
C GLN A 7 -11.69 -20.59 1.52
N ASP A 8 -12.79 -20.45 2.22
CA ASP A 8 -13.36 -19.16 2.57
C ASP A 8 -12.67 -18.63 3.83
N THR A 9 -12.06 -17.46 3.73
CA THR A 9 -11.52 -16.72 4.87
C THR A 9 -12.47 -15.57 5.20
N PRO A 10 -13.49 -15.81 6.05
CA PRO A 10 -14.43 -14.76 6.40
C PRO A 10 -13.76 -13.69 7.27
N LEU A 11 -14.30 -12.48 7.25
CA LEU A 11 -13.79 -11.35 8.03
C LEU A 11 -13.72 -11.64 9.55
N SER A 12 -14.58 -12.52 10.06
CA SER A 12 -14.56 -12.99 11.45
C SER A 12 -13.27 -13.71 11.87
N MET A 13 -12.45 -14.14 10.92
CA MET A 13 -11.10 -14.68 11.21
C MET A 13 -10.05 -13.56 11.39
N VAL A 14 -10.40 -12.31 11.12
CA VAL A 14 -9.51 -11.15 11.21
C VAL A 14 -9.96 -10.20 12.31
N LEU A 15 -11.27 -9.98 12.41
CA LEU A 15 -11.86 -9.10 13.43
C LEU A 15 -12.55 -9.93 14.49
N SER A 16 -12.37 -9.53 15.76
CA SER A 16 -13.20 -10.04 16.85
C SER A 16 -14.64 -9.60 16.64
N PRO A 17 -15.63 -10.43 17.04
CA PRO A 17 -17.07 -10.13 16.82
C PRO A 17 -17.52 -8.76 17.35
N ASP A 18 -16.93 -8.31 18.46
CA ASP A 18 -17.28 -7.06 19.16
C ASP A 18 -16.28 -5.93 18.85
N SER A 19 -15.50 -6.05 17.77
CA SER A 19 -14.54 -5.01 17.39
C SER A 19 -15.26 -3.78 16.85
N GLU A 20 -14.92 -2.62 17.42
CA GLU A 20 -15.39 -1.32 16.96
C GLU A 20 -14.23 -0.45 16.52
N TRP A 21 -14.51 0.58 15.73
CA TRP A 21 -13.51 1.57 15.36
C TRP A 21 -13.11 2.41 16.57
N GLU A 22 -11.81 2.46 16.85
CA GLU A 22 -11.22 3.34 17.85
C GLU A 22 -10.47 4.48 17.19
N LYS A 23 -10.72 5.71 17.65
CA LYS A 23 -10.03 6.89 17.17
C LYS A 23 -8.73 7.10 17.94
N ILE A 24 -7.59 6.76 17.36
CA ILE A 24 -6.28 6.85 18.00
C ILE A 24 -5.61 8.24 17.87
N ALA A 25 -6.01 9.06 16.89
CA ALA A 25 -5.43 10.39 16.66
C ALA A 25 -6.44 11.36 16.04
N SER A 26 -6.18 12.66 16.17
CA SER A 26 -7.00 13.74 15.61
C SER A 26 -6.13 14.96 15.29
N GLY A 27 -6.73 15.96 14.60
CA GLY A 27 -6.04 17.21 14.25
C GLY A 27 -5.31 17.18 12.92
N MET A 28 -5.27 16.03 12.22
CA MET A 28 -4.77 15.93 10.87
C MET A 28 -5.82 16.43 9.88
N LYS A 29 -5.36 17.05 8.80
CA LYS A 29 -6.23 17.54 7.72
C LYS A 29 -6.58 16.43 6.73
N PHE A 30 -5.61 15.61 6.37
CA PHE A 30 -5.77 14.46 5.48
C PHE A 30 -4.60 13.49 5.72
N CYS A 31 -4.91 12.28 6.16
CA CYS A 31 -3.93 11.22 6.32
C CYS A 31 -3.90 10.39 5.04
N ASP A 32 -2.71 10.09 4.59
CA ASP A 32 -2.44 9.23 3.45
C ASP A 32 -1.19 8.41 3.73
N ALA A 33 -0.99 7.33 2.98
CA ALA A 33 0.13 6.44 3.13
C ALA A 33 0.30 5.87 4.55
N CYS A 34 0.31 4.58 4.68
CA CYS A 34 0.58 3.93 5.96
C CYS A 34 1.44 2.69 5.78
N CYS A 35 2.14 2.31 6.83
CA CYS A 35 2.91 1.06 6.89
C CYS A 35 3.17 0.64 8.33
N THR A 36 3.70 -0.57 8.51
CA THR A 36 4.21 -1.06 9.79
C THR A 36 5.71 -1.32 9.69
N ASP A 37 6.41 -1.24 10.83
CA ASP A 37 7.78 -1.74 10.94
C ASP A 37 7.81 -3.22 11.36
N GLY A 38 9.01 -3.80 11.47
CA GLY A 38 9.18 -5.17 11.92
C GLY A 38 8.88 -5.41 13.42
N GLU A 39 8.65 -4.33 14.18
CA GLU A 39 8.33 -4.34 15.61
C GLU A 39 6.82 -4.15 15.86
N GLY A 40 6.02 -3.97 14.80
CA GLY A 40 4.57 -3.80 14.88
C GLY A 40 4.11 -2.39 15.21
N ASN A 41 4.98 -1.38 15.15
CA ASN A 41 4.54 0.00 15.19
C ASN A 41 3.89 0.38 13.86
N PHE A 42 2.87 1.26 13.92
CA PHE A 42 2.15 1.75 12.74
C PHE A 42 2.60 3.19 12.42
N TYR A 43 2.77 3.46 11.15
CA TYR A 43 3.19 4.78 10.65
C TYR A 43 2.20 5.28 9.62
N PHE A 44 1.92 6.59 9.65
CA PHE A 44 1.08 7.26 8.65
C PHE A 44 1.54 8.70 8.41
N ALA A 45 1.18 9.25 7.25
CA ALA A 45 1.55 10.61 6.87
C ALA A 45 0.39 11.59 7.04
N ASP A 46 0.65 12.77 7.65
CA ASP A 46 -0.26 13.92 7.65
C ASP A 46 -0.06 14.75 6.37
N THR A 47 -0.43 14.17 5.24
CA THR A 47 -0.21 14.73 3.90
C THR A 47 -0.94 16.06 3.69
N GLY A 48 -2.11 16.23 4.30
CA GLY A 48 -2.91 17.45 4.16
C GLY A 48 -2.26 18.69 4.75
N ASN A 49 -1.39 18.54 5.75
CA ASN A 49 -0.64 19.60 6.39
C ASN A 49 0.83 19.66 5.94
N ASN A 50 1.28 18.74 5.05
CA ASN A 50 2.69 18.50 4.74
C ASN A 50 3.51 18.31 6.02
N GLY A 51 2.91 17.62 6.98
CA GLY A 51 3.47 17.40 8.30
C GLY A 51 4.50 16.27 8.33
N PRO A 52 5.05 15.98 9.52
CA PRO A 52 5.88 14.82 9.74
C PRO A 52 5.06 13.54 9.61
N ILE A 53 5.75 12.43 9.40
CA ILE A 53 5.17 11.10 9.57
C ILE A 53 4.82 10.93 11.06
N ARG A 54 3.74 10.25 11.36
CA ARG A 54 3.33 9.89 12.72
C ARG A 54 3.63 8.42 12.96
N LYS A 55 4.22 8.12 14.12
CA LYS A 55 4.42 6.76 14.63
C LYS A 55 3.41 6.51 15.74
N VAL A 56 2.67 5.41 15.62
CA VAL A 56 1.81 4.86 16.68
C VAL A 56 2.52 3.65 17.27
N SER A 57 2.85 3.71 18.54
CA SER A 57 3.49 2.61 19.26
C SER A 57 2.45 1.63 19.84
N HIS A 58 2.88 0.44 20.26
CA HIS A 58 2.02 -0.58 20.86
C HIS A 58 1.20 -0.11 22.07
N ASP A 59 1.69 0.88 22.81
CA ASP A 59 0.99 1.50 23.94
C ASP A 59 -0.07 2.52 23.51
N GLY A 60 -0.31 2.68 22.21
CA GLY A 60 -1.23 3.65 21.62
C GLY A 60 -0.68 5.07 21.55
N SER A 61 0.56 5.33 22.02
CA SER A 61 1.16 6.66 21.93
C SER A 61 1.44 7.05 20.48
N VAL A 62 1.10 8.32 20.13
CA VAL A 62 1.32 8.88 18.80
C VAL A 62 2.37 9.96 18.87
N LYS A 63 3.46 9.81 18.12
CA LYS A 63 4.59 10.76 18.09
C LYS A 63 4.97 11.10 16.66
N GLU A 64 5.63 12.25 16.50
CA GLU A 64 6.26 12.63 15.23
C GLU A 64 7.46 11.72 14.94
N TYR A 65 7.61 11.35 13.67
CA TYR A 65 8.71 10.53 13.17
C TYR A 65 9.34 11.19 11.94
N GLY A 66 10.48 11.80 12.15
CA GLY A 66 11.21 12.49 11.10
C GLY A 66 10.76 13.93 10.85
N PRO A 67 11.32 14.57 9.82
CA PRO A 67 11.01 15.95 9.47
C PRO A 67 9.63 16.05 8.79
N SER A 68 9.11 17.28 8.72
CA SER A 68 7.97 17.59 7.86
C SER A 68 8.29 17.32 6.40
N LEU A 69 7.40 16.65 5.68
CA LEU A 69 7.62 16.18 4.33
C LEU A 69 6.52 16.68 3.38
N TYR A 70 6.93 17.12 2.20
CA TYR A 70 6.00 17.66 1.21
C TYR A 70 5.44 16.56 0.30
N GLY A 71 4.10 16.38 0.37
CA GLY A 71 3.33 15.55 -0.56
C GLY A 71 3.63 14.06 -0.47
N VAL A 72 3.70 13.52 0.76
CA VAL A 72 3.83 12.08 1.00
C VAL A 72 2.57 11.37 0.49
N SER A 73 2.74 10.27 -0.22
CA SER A 73 1.65 9.49 -0.83
C SER A 73 1.84 7.98 -0.70
N GLY A 74 3.00 7.49 -0.29
CA GLY A 74 3.28 6.08 -0.07
C GLY A 74 4.41 5.91 0.94
N LEU A 75 4.33 4.88 1.77
CA LEU A 75 5.29 4.56 2.83
C LEU A 75 5.52 3.06 2.89
N GLN A 76 6.79 2.63 2.97
CA GLN A 76 7.12 1.25 3.35
C GLN A 76 8.51 1.13 3.96
N PHE A 77 8.63 0.32 5.01
CA PHE A 77 9.94 -0.11 5.51
C PHE A 77 10.54 -1.18 4.59
N GLY A 78 11.79 -0.97 4.21
CA GLY A 78 12.62 -2.01 3.61
C GLY A 78 13.17 -2.99 4.66
N LYS A 79 13.73 -4.10 4.19
CA LYS A 79 14.45 -5.07 5.05
C LYS A 79 15.66 -4.48 5.76
N ASP A 80 16.18 -3.38 5.26
CA ASP A 80 17.28 -2.61 5.83
C ASP A 80 16.82 -1.66 6.96
N SER A 81 15.56 -1.80 7.41
CA SER A 81 14.93 -0.97 8.43
C SER A 81 14.88 0.53 8.10
N ARG A 82 15.05 0.90 6.83
CA ARG A 82 14.87 2.26 6.34
C ARG A 82 13.46 2.46 5.82
N LEU A 83 12.88 3.62 6.07
CA LEU A 83 11.55 3.97 5.58
C LEU A 83 11.65 4.63 4.20
N TYR A 84 11.12 3.97 3.19
CA TYR A 84 11.00 4.48 1.83
C TYR A 84 9.72 5.29 1.69
N ILE A 85 9.79 6.44 1.03
CA ILE A 85 8.75 7.47 1.05
C ILE A 85 8.49 7.97 -0.37
N CYS A 86 7.28 7.76 -0.87
CA CYS A 86 6.78 8.45 -2.05
C CYS A 86 6.44 9.89 -1.72
N GLN A 87 7.02 10.84 -2.46
CA GLN A 87 6.75 12.27 -2.35
C GLN A 87 6.29 12.82 -3.70
N ALA A 88 5.03 12.55 -4.07
CA ALA A 88 4.47 12.87 -5.38
C ALA A 88 4.60 14.36 -5.75
N LYS A 89 4.32 15.26 -4.80
CA LYS A 89 4.44 16.73 -5.00
C LYS A 89 5.89 17.19 -5.06
N ALA A 90 6.78 16.59 -4.28
CA ALA A 90 8.23 16.87 -4.31
C ALA A 90 8.93 16.16 -5.47
N ARG A 91 8.22 15.30 -6.24
CA ARG A 91 8.69 14.59 -7.43
C ARG A 91 9.90 13.69 -7.18
N ARG A 92 9.86 12.93 -6.08
CA ARG A 92 10.95 12.03 -5.69
C ARG A 92 10.49 10.86 -4.85
N ILE A 93 11.34 9.85 -4.75
CA ILE A 93 11.31 8.84 -3.69
C ILE A 93 12.51 9.09 -2.79
N SER A 94 12.25 9.20 -1.50
CA SER A 94 13.27 9.40 -0.47
C SER A 94 13.33 8.19 0.47
N VAL A 95 14.40 8.11 1.24
CA VAL A 95 14.57 7.15 2.32
C VAL A 95 14.91 7.87 3.62
N LEU A 96 14.21 7.53 4.68
CA LEU A 96 14.46 8.04 6.03
C LEU A 96 15.10 6.94 6.87
N LYS A 97 16.23 7.25 7.48
CA LYS A 97 16.96 6.34 8.36
C LYS A 97 16.80 6.81 9.80
N ASN A 98 16.33 5.92 10.66
CA ASN A 98 16.17 6.16 12.12
C ASN A 98 15.36 7.43 12.48
N GLY A 99 14.52 7.92 11.56
CA GLY A 99 13.69 9.10 11.81
C GLY A 99 14.38 10.46 11.63
N ASP A 100 15.65 10.53 11.29
CA ASP A 100 16.39 11.80 11.23
C ASP A 100 17.16 12.06 9.92
N SER A 101 17.74 11.06 9.30
CA SER A 101 18.52 11.18 8.06
C SER A 101 17.68 10.91 6.82
N LEU A 102 17.35 11.96 6.09
CA LEU A 102 16.56 11.90 4.85
C LEU A 102 17.47 11.98 3.63
N GLU A 103 17.43 10.97 2.77
CA GLU A 103 18.16 10.90 1.52
C GLU A 103 17.21 10.76 0.33
N THR A 104 17.51 11.40 -0.79
CA THR A 104 16.76 11.17 -2.05
C THR A 104 17.36 9.97 -2.78
N VAL A 105 16.50 9.00 -3.12
CA VAL A 105 16.88 7.77 -3.83
C VAL A 105 16.60 7.87 -5.32
N ILE A 106 15.47 8.47 -5.69
CA ILE A 106 15.00 8.64 -7.07
C ILE A 106 14.43 10.04 -7.23
N GLU A 107 14.81 10.73 -8.29
CA GLU A 107 14.34 12.07 -8.64
C GLU A 107 13.54 12.09 -9.94
N ASN A 108 12.80 13.18 -10.14
CA ASN A 108 12.04 13.46 -11.36
C ASN A 108 10.91 12.45 -11.65
N VAL A 109 10.37 11.82 -10.61
CA VAL A 109 9.22 10.92 -10.65
C VAL A 109 8.04 11.51 -9.87
N ARG A 110 6.80 11.09 -10.19
CA ARG A 110 5.61 11.42 -9.40
C ARG A 110 5.00 10.15 -8.80
N PRO A 111 5.70 9.52 -7.85
CA PRO A 111 5.27 8.26 -7.30
C PRO A 111 3.99 8.47 -6.49
N ASN A 112 3.05 7.54 -6.61
CA ASN A 112 1.88 7.47 -5.73
C ASN A 112 2.19 6.54 -4.55
N ASP A 113 2.46 5.27 -4.84
CA ASP A 113 2.74 4.25 -3.83
C ASP A 113 3.90 3.35 -4.25
N LEU A 114 4.50 2.63 -3.31
CA LEU A 114 5.68 1.80 -3.52
C LEU A 114 5.70 0.54 -2.66
N VAL A 115 6.44 -0.45 -3.14
CA VAL A 115 6.82 -1.64 -2.37
C VAL A 115 8.30 -1.96 -2.56
N VAL A 116 8.94 -2.48 -1.51
CA VAL A 116 10.35 -2.88 -1.51
C VAL A 116 10.44 -4.36 -1.14
N THR A 117 11.03 -5.17 -2.03
CA THR A 117 11.24 -6.59 -1.79
C THR A 117 12.39 -6.85 -0.81
N LYS A 118 12.46 -8.08 -0.30
CA LYS A 118 13.56 -8.56 0.57
C LYS A 118 14.95 -8.42 -0.06
N ASN A 119 15.02 -8.39 -1.39
CA ASN A 119 16.27 -8.28 -2.15
C ASN A 119 16.52 -6.84 -2.66
N ASN A 120 15.93 -5.84 -2.00
CA ASN A 120 16.08 -4.42 -2.34
C ASN A 120 15.67 -4.11 -3.79
N GLN A 121 14.60 -4.74 -4.28
CA GLN A 121 13.96 -4.34 -5.52
C GLN A 121 12.78 -3.46 -5.17
N LEU A 122 12.74 -2.26 -5.72
CA LEU A 122 11.66 -1.30 -5.50
C LEU A 122 10.74 -1.31 -6.71
N TYR A 123 9.44 -1.48 -6.47
CA TYR A 123 8.39 -1.22 -7.45
C TYR A 123 7.59 -0.03 -6.98
N PHE A 124 7.24 0.86 -7.89
CA PHE A 124 6.37 2.00 -7.58
C PHE A 124 5.46 2.31 -8.75
N ILE A 125 4.38 3.00 -8.46
CA ILE A 125 3.39 3.41 -9.46
C ILE A 125 3.37 4.92 -9.62
N GLU A 126 3.15 5.36 -10.86
CA GLU A 126 2.77 6.72 -11.20
C GLU A 126 1.35 6.72 -11.76
N THR A 127 0.40 7.18 -10.97
CA THR A 127 -1.02 7.25 -11.33
C THR A 127 -1.25 8.11 -12.57
N SER A 128 -0.56 9.24 -12.67
CA SER A 128 -0.74 10.20 -13.77
C SER A 128 -0.24 9.71 -15.12
N THR A 129 0.73 8.81 -15.14
CA THR A 129 1.30 8.22 -16.36
C THR A 129 0.83 6.79 -16.61
N GLN A 130 0.02 6.23 -15.70
CA GLN A 130 -0.51 4.86 -15.77
C GLN A 130 0.61 3.81 -15.88
N ARG A 131 1.68 3.98 -15.09
CA ARG A 131 2.87 3.14 -15.18
C ARG A 131 3.23 2.51 -13.86
N VAL A 132 3.72 1.29 -13.96
CA VAL A 132 4.45 0.59 -12.90
C VAL A 132 5.92 0.58 -13.25
N TYR A 133 6.76 1.00 -12.31
CA TYR A 133 8.21 1.06 -12.47
C TYR A 133 8.90 0.05 -11.56
N HIS A 134 10.07 -0.39 -11.98
CA HIS A 134 11.01 -1.17 -11.20
C HIS A 134 12.36 -0.48 -11.13
N VAL A 135 13.00 -0.54 -9.95
CA VAL A 135 14.34 -0.04 -9.69
C VAL A 135 15.10 -1.02 -8.80
N ASN A 136 16.33 -1.36 -9.16
CA ASN A 136 17.22 -2.11 -8.28
C ASN A 136 17.93 -1.15 -7.32
N LEU A 137 17.61 -1.23 -6.03
CA LEU A 137 18.20 -0.38 -5.01
C LEU A 137 19.67 -0.73 -4.67
N ASN A 138 20.15 -1.89 -5.11
CA ASN A 138 21.55 -2.28 -4.91
C ASN A 138 22.49 -1.60 -5.93
N ASP A 139 21.98 -1.13 -7.08
CA ASP A 139 22.77 -0.48 -8.09
C ASP A 139 23.23 0.92 -7.63
N LYS A 140 24.45 1.33 -7.94
CA LYS A 140 24.92 2.70 -7.67
C LYS A 140 24.13 3.74 -8.46
N ILE A 141 23.85 3.44 -9.73
CA ILE A 141 23.02 4.26 -10.61
C ILE A 141 21.63 3.65 -10.69
N LYS A 142 20.61 4.39 -10.24
CA LYS A 142 19.23 3.91 -10.23
C LYS A 142 18.64 4.04 -11.63
N VAL A 143 18.41 2.90 -12.29
CA VAL A 143 17.79 2.83 -13.61
C VAL A 143 16.32 2.53 -13.46
N LEU A 144 15.46 3.45 -13.91
CA LEU A 144 14.03 3.26 -13.94
C LEU A 144 13.63 2.38 -15.13
N ARG A 145 12.94 1.29 -14.86
CA ARG A 145 12.37 0.40 -15.89
C ARG A 145 10.87 0.44 -15.79
N ILE A 146 10.16 0.75 -16.87
CA ILE A 146 8.72 0.57 -16.96
C ILE A 146 8.47 -0.93 -17.10
N VAL A 147 7.72 -1.51 -16.17
CA VAL A 147 7.44 -2.96 -16.12
C VAL A 147 5.98 -3.28 -16.41
N ASP A 148 5.09 -2.31 -16.30
CA ASP A 148 3.70 -2.40 -16.78
C ASP A 148 3.13 -1.03 -17.14
N THR A 149 2.09 -1.06 -18.01
CA THR A 149 1.26 0.08 -18.41
C THR A 149 -0.18 -0.38 -18.60
N GLY A 150 -1.13 0.57 -18.69
CA GLY A 150 -2.50 0.28 -19.10
C GLY A 150 -3.47 -0.12 -17.98
N ILE A 151 -3.08 0.05 -16.71
CA ILE A 151 -4.05 0.17 -15.62
C ILE A 151 -4.58 1.59 -15.67
N LEU A 152 -5.92 1.77 -15.64
CA LEU A 152 -6.54 3.06 -15.93
C LEU A 152 -6.14 4.15 -14.93
N LYS A 153 -6.09 3.80 -13.64
CA LYS A 153 -5.63 4.72 -12.59
C LYS A 153 -4.99 3.91 -11.45
N PRO A 154 -3.75 3.40 -11.66
CA PRO A 154 -3.07 2.64 -10.61
C PRO A 154 -2.88 3.52 -9.37
N ASN A 155 -3.21 3.01 -8.18
CA ASN A 155 -3.18 3.80 -6.96
C ASN A 155 -2.44 3.10 -5.82
N GLY A 156 -2.89 1.96 -5.31
CA GLY A 156 -2.16 1.18 -4.32
C GLY A 156 -1.33 0.06 -4.96
N ILE A 157 -0.24 -0.30 -4.32
CA ILE A 157 0.63 -1.40 -4.73
C ILE A 157 1.00 -2.26 -3.50
N GLY A 158 0.89 -3.57 -3.62
CA GLY A 158 1.15 -4.52 -2.52
C GLY A 158 1.96 -5.72 -2.97
N LEU A 159 2.64 -6.38 -2.03
CA LEU A 159 3.47 -7.56 -2.26
C LEU A 159 3.02 -8.74 -1.39
N THR A 160 3.05 -9.94 -1.94
CA THR A 160 2.97 -11.14 -1.10
C THR A 160 4.19 -11.25 -0.18
N PRO A 161 4.05 -11.92 1.00
CA PRO A 161 5.16 -12.13 1.93
C PRO A 161 6.38 -12.86 1.34
N CYS A 162 6.20 -13.61 0.25
CA CYS A 162 7.30 -14.30 -0.44
C CYS A 162 7.94 -13.46 -1.57
N ASP A 163 7.51 -12.22 -1.79
CA ASP A 163 7.92 -11.34 -2.90
C ASP A 163 7.64 -11.93 -4.31
N GLY A 164 6.79 -12.93 -4.41
CA GLY A 164 6.51 -13.62 -5.68
C GLY A 164 5.39 -13.00 -6.50
N THR A 165 4.53 -12.23 -5.87
CA THR A 165 3.36 -11.62 -6.50
C THR A 165 3.21 -10.15 -6.12
N LEU A 166 3.01 -9.31 -7.13
CA LEU A 166 2.70 -7.89 -6.99
C LEU A 166 1.21 -7.67 -7.28
N PHE A 167 0.58 -6.84 -6.47
CA PHE A 167 -0.80 -6.38 -6.69
C PHE A 167 -0.84 -4.89 -6.96
N VAL A 168 -1.76 -4.46 -7.82
CA VAL A 168 -2.03 -3.05 -8.10
C VAL A 168 -3.53 -2.82 -8.12
N SER A 169 -4.03 -1.91 -7.29
CA SER A 169 -5.41 -1.47 -7.32
C SER A 169 -5.66 -0.48 -8.46
N ASP A 170 -6.82 -0.54 -9.08
CA ASP A 170 -7.28 0.47 -10.04
C ASP A 170 -8.35 1.36 -9.40
N HIS A 171 -8.07 2.65 -9.29
CA HIS A 171 -8.98 3.62 -8.65
C HIS A 171 -10.23 3.92 -9.50
N LEU A 172 -10.15 3.82 -10.81
CA LEU A 172 -11.28 4.08 -11.72
C LEU A 172 -12.08 2.83 -12.05
N ASP A 173 -11.40 1.70 -12.25
CA ASP A 173 -12.04 0.41 -12.47
C ASP A 173 -12.18 -0.33 -11.14
N LYS A 174 -12.92 -1.42 -11.14
CA LYS A 174 -13.13 -2.29 -9.99
C LYS A 174 -12.08 -3.39 -9.87
N GLU A 175 -11.18 -3.50 -10.83
CA GLU A 175 -10.22 -4.60 -10.85
C GLU A 175 -9.02 -4.31 -9.94
N VAL A 176 -8.60 -5.34 -9.22
CA VAL A 176 -7.27 -5.45 -8.64
C VAL A 176 -6.45 -6.32 -9.57
N TRP A 177 -5.35 -5.81 -10.04
CA TRP A 177 -4.47 -6.53 -10.95
C TRP A 177 -3.38 -7.26 -10.16
N PHE A 178 -3.05 -8.50 -10.54
CA PHE A 178 -1.88 -9.19 -10.04
C PHE A 178 -0.85 -9.42 -11.14
N PHE A 179 0.39 -9.51 -10.72
CA PHE A 179 1.54 -9.82 -11.57
C PHE A 179 2.43 -10.84 -10.85
N ARG A 180 2.97 -11.78 -11.58
CA ARG A 180 4.06 -12.61 -11.12
C ARG A 180 5.38 -11.85 -11.26
N ILE A 181 6.19 -11.86 -10.20
CA ILE A 181 7.56 -11.32 -10.22
C ILE A 181 8.51 -12.46 -10.59
N GLU A 182 9.18 -12.32 -11.73
CA GLU A 182 10.17 -13.27 -12.19
C GLU A 182 11.54 -13.05 -11.53
N LYS A 183 12.44 -14.06 -11.63
CA LYS A 183 13.80 -13.98 -11.07
C LYS A 183 14.63 -12.79 -11.59
N ASN A 184 14.33 -12.31 -12.78
CA ASN A 184 14.95 -11.12 -13.39
C ASN A 184 14.19 -9.82 -13.07
N HIS A 185 13.27 -9.86 -12.11
CA HIS A 185 12.46 -8.75 -11.62
C HIS A 185 11.48 -8.16 -12.66
N ARG A 186 11.25 -8.85 -13.78
CA ARG A 186 10.16 -8.51 -14.71
C ARG A 186 8.82 -8.97 -14.16
N LEU A 187 7.78 -8.21 -14.49
CA LEU A 187 6.40 -8.60 -14.22
C LEU A 187 5.85 -9.39 -15.39
N THR A 188 5.21 -10.51 -15.08
CA THR A 188 4.54 -11.39 -16.07
C THR A 188 3.15 -11.76 -15.55
N MET A 189 2.37 -12.46 -16.37
CA MET A 189 1.07 -13.00 -16.00
C MET A 189 0.09 -11.94 -15.45
N LYS A 190 0.10 -10.72 -16.04
CA LYS A 190 -0.90 -9.71 -15.68
C LYS A 190 -2.31 -10.28 -15.87
N ALA A 191 -3.08 -10.33 -14.79
CA ALA A 191 -4.48 -10.75 -14.83
C ALA A 191 -5.28 -10.09 -13.70
N PRO A 192 -6.63 -10.01 -13.81
CA PRO A 192 -7.47 -9.65 -12.68
C PRO A 192 -7.31 -10.67 -11.55
N TYR A 193 -7.06 -10.18 -10.34
CA TYR A 193 -7.04 -10.99 -9.13
C TYR A 193 -8.39 -11.00 -8.43
N ALA A 194 -8.98 -9.82 -8.26
CA ALA A 194 -10.23 -9.61 -7.55
C ALA A 194 -10.99 -8.43 -8.15
N SER A 195 -12.31 -8.44 -7.99
CA SER A 195 -13.17 -7.31 -8.35
C SER A 195 -13.73 -6.64 -7.09
N LEU A 196 -13.43 -5.37 -6.90
CA LEU A 196 -13.92 -4.58 -5.79
C LEU A 196 -15.45 -4.44 -5.85
N ARG A 197 -16.10 -4.50 -4.70
CA ARG A 197 -17.48 -4.07 -4.55
C ARG A 197 -17.54 -2.57 -4.68
N ILE A 198 -18.55 -2.08 -5.37
CA ILE A 198 -18.79 -0.66 -5.62
C ILE A 198 -20.14 -0.26 -5.05
N ARG A 199 -20.28 0.99 -4.63
CA ARG A 199 -21.50 1.52 -3.99
C ARG A 199 -22.70 1.52 -4.94
N ALA A 200 -22.47 1.84 -6.20
CA ALA A 200 -23.51 1.79 -7.24
C ALA A 200 -22.90 1.53 -8.61
N LYS A 201 -23.72 1.01 -9.54
CA LYS A 201 -23.33 0.78 -10.92
C LYS A 201 -22.78 2.06 -11.55
N ASN A 202 -21.69 1.95 -12.29
CA ASN A 202 -20.99 3.03 -12.99
C ASN A 202 -20.27 4.07 -12.08
N LEU A 203 -20.15 3.81 -10.78
CA LEU A 203 -19.23 4.57 -9.93
C LEU A 203 -17.83 3.94 -9.96
N PRO A 204 -16.76 4.75 -9.80
CA PRO A 204 -15.42 4.22 -9.60
C PRO A 204 -15.36 3.43 -8.29
N SER A 205 -14.50 2.42 -8.25
CA SER A 205 -14.27 1.64 -7.02
C SER A 205 -13.60 2.47 -5.94
N ARG A 206 -12.80 3.45 -6.38
CA ARG A 206 -11.85 4.20 -5.56
C ARG A 206 -10.86 3.27 -4.83
N GLY A 207 -10.50 2.15 -5.47
CA GLY A 207 -9.42 1.30 -4.99
C GLY A 207 -8.17 2.16 -4.80
N ASP A 208 -7.65 2.20 -3.57
CA ASP A 208 -6.53 3.04 -3.16
C ASP A 208 -5.46 2.18 -2.50
N GLY A 209 -4.84 2.61 -1.43
CA GLY A 209 -3.79 1.89 -0.72
C GLY A 209 -4.16 0.44 -0.43
N CYS A 210 -3.19 -0.44 -0.53
CA CYS A 210 -3.41 -1.86 -0.32
C CYS A 210 -2.21 -2.52 0.36
N ASP A 211 -2.45 -3.67 1.01
CA ASP A 211 -1.40 -4.48 1.62
C ASP A 211 -1.80 -5.96 1.65
N VAL A 212 -0.83 -6.83 1.92
CA VAL A 212 -1.00 -8.29 1.99
C VAL A 212 -0.46 -8.80 3.32
N ASP A 213 -1.30 -9.49 4.08
CA ASP A 213 -0.86 -10.05 5.37
C ASP A 213 -0.03 -11.35 5.23
N SER A 214 0.46 -11.83 6.36
CA SER A 214 1.31 -13.04 6.44
C SER A 214 0.60 -14.32 5.96
N LEU A 215 -0.72 -14.33 5.86
CA LEU A 215 -1.53 -15.43 5.34
C LEU A 215 -1.90 -15.23 3.86
N ASN A 216 -1.30 -14.25 3.18
CA ASN A 216 -1.58 -13.86 1.79
C ASN A 216 -3.02 -13.36 1.57
N ARG A 217 -3.69 -12.83 2.59
CA ARG A 217 -4.96 -12.11 2.40
C ARG A 217 -4.64 -10.69 1.95
N TYR A 218 -5.36 -10.24 0.94
CA TYR A 218 -5.19 -8.91 0.36
C TYR A 218 -6.23 -7.95 0.93
N TYR A 219 -5.78 -6.78 1.33
CA TYR A 219 -6.61 -5.70 1.85
C TYR A 219 -6.46 -4.48 0.94
N VAL A 220 -7.57 -3.82 0.64
CA VAL A 220 -7.56 -2.61 -0.18
C VAL A 220 -8.60 -1.62 0.31
N THR A 221 -8.21 -0.37 0.45
CA THR A 221 -9.14 0.71 0.75
C THR A 221 -9.99 1.04 -0.49
N SER A 222 -11.23 1.42 -0.28
CA SER A 222 -12.20 1.67 -1.34
C SER A 222 -13.30 2.64 -0.88
N ASP A 223 -14.21 2.97 -1.77
CA ASP A 223 -15.38 3.80 -1.45
C ASP A 223 -16.32 3.20 -0.38
N LEU A 224 -16.26 1.89 -0.15
CA LEU A 224 -17.07 1.21 0.87
C LEU A 224 -16.35 1.04 2.21
N GLY A 225 -15.05 1.16 2.24
CA GLY A 225 -14.21 0.82 3.37
C GLY A 225 -13.05 -0.08 2.94
N ILE A 226 -12.50 -0.88 3.84
CA ILE A 226 -11.42 -1.82 3.53
C ILE A 226 -12.02 -3.15 3.08
N GLN A 227 -11.77 -3.55 1.85
CA GLN A 227 -12.19 -4.84 1.32
C GLN A 227 -11.07 -5.86 1.51
N MET A 228 -11.40 -7.00 2.10
CA MET A 228 -10.49 -8.11 2.31
C MET A 228 -10.80 -9.24 1.34
N PHE A 229 -9.75 -9.76 0.70
CA PHE A 229 -9.83 -10.92 -0.19
C PHE A 229 -8.94 -12.05 0.30
N ASP A 230 -9.40 -13.28 0.13
CA ASP A 230 -8.60 -14.47 0.41
C ASP A 230 -7.48 -14.64 -0.65
N PRO A 231 -6.51 -15.56 -0.45
CA PRO A 231 -5.43 -15.79 -1.41
C PRO A 231 -5.88 -16.19 -2.82
N THR A 232 -7.15 -16.54 -3.02
CA THR A 232 -7.72 -16.89 -4.32
C THR A 232 -8.48 -15.75 -5.00
N GLY A 233 -8.54 -14.57 -4.35
CA GLY A 233 -9.25 -13.40 -4.86
C GLY A 233 -10.74 -13.34 -4.53
N ARG A 234 -11.24 -14.20 -3.62
CA ARG A 234 -12.62 -14.15 -3.15
C ARG A 234 -12.77 -13.13 -2.03
N LEU A 235 -13.85 -12.36 -2.09
CA LEU A 235 -14.15 -11.40 -1.04
C LEU A 235 -14.49 -12.11 0.27
N GLY A 236 -13.67 -11.91 1.29
CA GLY A 236 -13.89 -12.40 2.66
C GLY A 236 -14.78 -11.50 3.49
N GLY A 237 -14.81 -10.20 3.17
CA GLY A 237 -15.66 -9.21 3.83
C GLY A 237 -15.21 -7.77 3.58
N ILE A 238 -15.99 -6.85 4.14
CA ILE A 238 -15.72 -5.40 4.07
C ILE A 238 -15.72 -4.83 5.48
N ILE A 239 -14.62 -4.22 5.89
CA ILE A 239 -14.56 -3.40 7.10
C ILE A 239 -15.10 -2.03 6.68
N LEU A 240 -16.35 -1.76 7.02
CA LEU A 240 -17.00 -0.52 6.62
C LEU A 240 -16.30 0.70 7.21
N SER A 241 -16.24 1.81 6.46
CA SER A 241 -15.75 3.08 6.98
C SER A 241 -16.55 3.51 8.21
N PRO A 242 -15.92 4.05 9.27
CA PRO A 242 -16.63 4.59 10.42
C PRO A 242 -17.50 5.81 10.06
N ASP A 243 -17.19 6.49 8.95
CA ASP A 243 -18.00 7.55 8.35
C ASP A 243 -18.44 7.11 6.94
N PRO A 244 -19.72 6.70 6.76
CA PRO A 244 -20.21 6.20 5.48
C PRO A 244 -20.14 7.23 4.33
N LEU A 245 -19.98 8.51 4.65
CA LEU A 245 -19.89 9.59 3.67
C LEU A 245 -18.44 9.87 3.23
N LYS A 246 -17.46 9.26 3.91
CA LYS A 246 -16.05 9.41 3.61
C LYS A 246 -15.45 8.05 3.23
N PRO A 247 -14.79 7.95 2.09
CA PRO A 247 -13.99 6.77 1.78
C PRO A 247 -12.85 6.62 2.79
N VAL A 248 -12.37 5.40 2.94
CA VAL A 248 -11.21 5.09 3.80
C VAL A 248 -9.93 5.36 3.00
#